data_2dfb9309058fc666570049cd45f672c6
#
_entry.id   2dfb9309058fc666570049cd45f672c6
#
_cell.length_a   1.000
_cell.length_b   1.000
_cell.length_c   1.000
_cell.angle_alpha   90.00
_cell.angle_beta   90.00
_cell.angle_gamma   90.00
#
_symmetry.space_group_name_H-M   'P 1'
#
loop_
_entity.id
_entity.type
_entity.pdbx_description
1 polymer ?
#
loop_
_entity_poly.entity_id
_entity_poly.type
_entity_poly.pdbx_seq_one_letter_code
_entity_poly.pdbx_strand_id
1 'polypeptide(L)'
;LWYRRQRQMCIRDSVYIVGPEFLLQTKSSDWLVWLACFTIMASSIIAITKDDLKARLAYSTISQLSYIILGAALASSLALKGASFHIITHALGKITLFFCAGAIYVTAHIKKVSELKGMGFKLPLIFFAYTLGALSIIGVPPFIGSWSKFYLIMGSIEREFIVVAIILGISSLLNIYYLLQPIVIGFTQTSRREVKLIKAPLTVFYSLNGNFSDA
;
A
#
# COMPACT_ATOMS: atom_id res chain seq x y z
N LEU A 1 -9.83 -10.54 -12.89
CA LEU A 1 -10.54 -9.23 -12.97
C LEU A 1 -11.94 -9.29 -12.37
N TRP A 2 -12.71 -10.36 -12.63
CA TRP A 2 -14.09 -10.51 -12.14
C TRP A 2 -14.16 -10.65 -10.60
N TYR A 3 -13.29 -11.44 -10.01
CA TYR A 3 -13.20 -11.67 -8.56
C TYR A 3 -12.79 -10.42 -7.75
N ARG A 4 -11.97 -9.52 -8.32
CA ARG A 4 -11.66 -8.22 -7.69
C ARG A 4 -12.85 -7.26 -7.69
N ARG A 5 -13.66 -7.28 -8.74
CA ARG A 5 -14.86 -6.43 -8.84
C ARG A 5 -15.90 -6.82 -7.79
N GLN A 6 -16.07 -8.10 -7.50
CA GLN A 6 -17.00 -8.59 -6.47
C GLN A 6 -16.64 -8.13 -5.06
N ARG A 7 -15.36 -8.09 -4.67
CA ARG A 7 -14.97 -7.61 -3.33
C ARG A 7 -15.20 -6.12 -3.13
N GLN A 8 -14.96 -5.30 -4.14
CA GLN A 8 -15.28 -3.86 -4.07
C GLN A 8 -16.78 -3.60 -4.04
N MET A 9 -17.56 -4.40 -4.75
CA MET A 9 -19.02 -4.34 -4.68
C MET A 9 -19.54 -4.71 -3.29
N CYS A 10 -19.05 -5.78 -2.66
CA CYS A 10 -19.49 -6.18 -1.32
C CYS A 10 -19.31 -5.09 -0.25
N ILE A 11 -18.20 -4.34 -0.28
CA ILE A 11 -17.98 -3.22 0.67
C ILE A 11 -18.96 -2.08 0.38
N ARG A 12 -19.14 -1.74 -0.89
CA ARG A 12 -20.10 -0.71 -1.31
C ARG A 12 -21.52 -1.12 -0.97
N ASP A 13 -21.89 -2.36 -1.24
CA ASP A 13 -23.24 -2.88 -1.01
C ASP A 13 -23.52 -3.01 0.49
N SER A 14 -22.55 -3.45 1.31
CA SER A 14 -22.71 -3.48 2.77
C SER A 14 -22.96 -2.11 3.38
N VAL A 15 -22.28 -1.07 2.87
CA VAL A 15 -22.44 0.30 3.38
C VAL A 15 -23.71 0.98 2.85
N TYR A 16 -24.08 0.73 1.57
CA TYR A 16 -25.23 1.37 0.94
C TYR A 16 -26.54 0.62 1.16
N ILE A 17 -26.54 -0.71 1.18
CA ILE A 17 -27.76 -1.53 1.31
C ILE A 17 -28.13 -1.72 2.78
N VAL A 18 -27.12 -2.01 3.62
CA VAL A 18 -27.36 -2.27 5.06
C VAL A 18 -27.44 -0.96 5.85
N GLY A 19 -26.80 0.09 5.38
CA GLY A 19 -26.72 1.40 6.05
C GLY A 19 -25.81 1.40 7.27
N PRO A 20 -25.11 2.50 7.55
CA PRO A 20 -24.25 2.60 8.74
C PRO A 20 -25.05 2.48 10.04
N GLU A 21 -26.31 2.92 10.07
CA GLU A 21 -27.17 2.85 11.25
C GLU A 21 -27.52 1.42 11.63
N PHE A 22 -27.78 0.55 10.66
CA PHE A 22 -28.07 -0.86 10.91
C PHE A 22 -26.83 -1.62 11.39
N LEU A 23 -25.66 -1.31 10.85
CA LEU A 23 -24.39 -1.86 11.32
C LEU A 23 -24.07 -1.43 12.75
N LEU A 24 -24.50 -0.24 13.14
CA LEU A 24 -24.36 0.27 14.51
C LEU A 24 -25.31 -0.43 15.51
N GLN A 25 -26.52 -0.76 15.09
CA GLN A 25 -27.52 -1.41 15.95
C GLN A 25 -27.25 -2.89 16.15
N THR A 26 -26.70 -3.56 15.16
CA THR A 26 -26.31 -4.96 15.24
C THR A 26 -24.84 -5.05 15.67
N LYS A 27 -24.55 -5.55 16.89
CA LYS A 27 -23.19 -5.82 17.39
C LYS A 27 -22.39 -6.76 16.48
N SER A 28 -22.93 -7.15 15.32
CA SER A 28 -22.28 -7.99 14.32
C SER A 28 -21.10 -7.31 13.62
N SER A 29 -20.97 -5.97 13.67
CA SER A 29 -19.81 -5.25 13.14
C SER A 29 -18.56 -5.40 14.02
N ASP A 30 -18.74 -5.61 15.32
CA ASP A 30 -17.62 -5.62 16.27
C ASP A 30 -16.65 -6.79 16.01
N TRP A 31 -17.17 -7.97 15.71
CA TRP A 31 -16.30 -9.10 15.38
C TRP A 31 -15.54 -8.89 14.05
N LEU A 32 -16.15 -8.18 13.09
CA LEU A 32 -15.50 -7.82 11.83
C LEU A 32 -14.36 -6.81 12.06
N VAL A 33 -14.52 -5.88 12.99
CA VAL A 33 -13.46 -4.97 13.44
C VAL A 33 -12.26 -5.76 13.95
N TRP A 34 -12.48 -6.74 14.84
CA TRP A 34 -11.41 -7.56 15.39
C TRP A 34 -10.73 -8.44 14.34
N LEU A 35 -11.50 -9.02 13.42
CA LEU A 35 -10.97 -9.78 12.30
C LEU A 35 -10.11 -8.92 11.37
N ALA A 36 -10.56 -7.68 11.08
CA ALA A 36 -9.78 -6.73 10.29
C ALA A 36 -8.48 -6.34 11.01
N CYS A 37 -8.51 -6.09 12.31
CA CYS A 37 -7.32 -5.82 13.11
C CYS A 37 -6.32 -6.99 13.07
N PHE A 38 -6.80 -8.22 13.24
CA PHE A 38 -5.96 -9.40 13.14
C PHE A 38 -5.31 -9.52 11.76
N THR A 39 -6.07 -9.34 10.68
CA THR A 39 -5.52 -9.40 9.31
C THR A 39 -4.54 -8.28 9.02
N ILE A 40 -4.75 -7.06 9.54
CA ILE A 40 -3.81 -5.94 9.44
C ILE A 40 -2.47 -6.32 10.08
N MET A 41 -2.48 -6.83 11.30
CA MET A 41 -1.26 -7.18 12.02
C MET A 41 -0.56 -8.39 11.40
N ALA A 42 -1.28 -9.47 11.16
CA ALA A 42 -0.72 -10.69 10.59
C ALA A 42 -0.05 -10.44 9.22
N SER A 43 -0.76 -9.74 8.32
CA SER A 43 -0.22 -9.44 6.98
C SER A 43 0.97 -8.48 7.02
N SER A 44 0.99 -7.51 7.94
CA SER A 44 2.12 -6.60 8.13
C SER A 44 3.36 -7.34 8.64
N ILE A 45 3.20 -8.26 9.59
CA ILE A 45 4.29 -9.09 10.11
C ILE A 45 4.82 -10.02 9.01
N ILE A 46 3.95 -10.70 8.27
CA ILE A 46 4.34 -11.56 7.15
C ILE A 46 5.08 -10.74 6.07
N ALA A 47 4.64 -9.52 5.78
CA ALA A 47 5.30 -8.64 4.81
C ALA A 47 6.77 -8.39 5.18
N ILE A 48 7.10 -8.23 6.46
CA ILE A 48 8.46 -8.03 6.94
C ILE A 48 9.34 -9.26 6.69
N THR A 49 8.80 -10.46 6.85
CA THR A 49 9.57 -11.71 6.70
C THR A 49 9.86 -12.07 5.24
N LYS A 50 9.13 -11.48 4.28
CA LYS A 50 9.32 -11.78 2.85
C LYS A 50 10.48 -11.00 2.26
N ASP A 51 11.48 -11.70 1.70
CA ASP A 51 12.60 -11.09 0.98
C ASP A 51 12.27 -10.80 -0.49
N ASP A 52 11.28 -11.47 -1.08
CA ASP A 52 10.79 -11.16 -2.43
C ASP A 52 10.01 -9.83 -2.43
N LEU A 53 10.46 -8.85 -3.25
CA LEU A 53 9.88 -7.52 -3.32
C LEU A 53 8.40 -7.54 -3.72
N LYS A 54 8.01 -8.38 -4.70
CA LYS A 54 6.62 -8.48 -5.16
C LYS A 54 5.72 -9.14 -4.12
N ALA A 55 6.22 -10.20 -3.46
CA ALA A 55 5.49 -10.87 -2.38
C ALA A 55 5.29 -9.93 -1.18
N ARG A 56 6.32 -9.18 -0.79
CA ARG A 56 6.24 -8.14 0.26
C ARG A 56 5.17 -7.11 -0.05
N LEU A 57 5.14 -6.57 -1.27
CA LEU A 57 4.12 -5.61 -1.71
C LEU A 57 2.72 -6.23 -1.75
N ALA A 58 2.59 -7.53 -2.06
CA ALA A 58 1.31 -8.23 -2.05
C ALA A 58 0.74 -8.36 -0.62
N TYR A 59 1.55 -8.80 0.36
CA TYR A 59 1.13 -8.85 1.77
C TYR A 59 0.82 -7.46 2.34
N SER A 60 1.62 -6.47 1.98
CA SER A 60 1.30 -5.07 2.27
C SER A 60 -0.05 -4.63 1.67
N THR A 61 -0.44 -5.15 0.50
CA THR A 61 -1.76 -4.87 -0.08
C THR A 61 -2.88 -5.47 0.76
N ILE A 62 -2.71 -6.69 1.27
CA ILE A 62 -3.70 -7.33 2.15
C ILE A 62 -3.90 -6.50 3.42
N SER A 63 -2.80 -6.05 4.05
CA SER A 63 -2.88 -5.15 5.21
C SER A 63 -3.66 -3.87 4.89
N GLN A 64 -3.31 -3.17 3.82
CA GLN A 64 -3.94 -1.88 3.46
C GLN A 64 -5.42 -2.03 3.05
N LEU A 65 -5.81 -3.13 2.39
CA LEU A 65 -7.23 -3.39 2.10
C LEU A 65 -8.03 -3.64 3.39
N SER A 66 -7.40 -4.25 4.39
CA SER A 66 -8.03 -4.46 5.70
C SER A 66 -8.28 -3.14 6.45
N TYR A 67 -7.50 -2.06 6.20
CA TYR A 67 -7.81 -0.71 6.70
C TYR A 67 -9.13 -0.18 6.14
N ILE A 68 -9.44 -0.47 4.87
CA ILE A 68 -10.70 -0.05 4.24
C ILE A 68 -11.87 -0.80 4.85
N ILE A 69 -11.71 -2.13 5.03
CA ILE A 69 -12.73 -2.98 5.67
C ILE A 69 -12.97 -2.50 7.12
N LEU A 70 -11.91 -2.20 7.85
CA LEU A 70 -11.98 -1.68 9.21
C LEU A 70 -12.75 -0.37 9.27
N GLY A 71 -12.45 0.57 8.36
CA GLY A 71 -13.17 1.85 8.30
C GLY A 71 -14.66 1.70 7.97
N ALA A 72 -15.02 0.72 7.13
CA ALA A 72 -16.42 0.38 6.87
C ALA A 72 -17.10 -0.29 8.07
N ALA A 73 -16.39 -1.20 8.77
CA ALA A 73 -16.92 -1.90 9.95
C ALA A 73 -17.13 -0.99 11.16
N LEU A 74 -16.27 0.03 11.33
CA LEU A 74 -16.44 1.05 12.37
C LEU A 74 -17.71 1.89 12.17
N ALA A 75 -18.21 2.00 10.93
CA ALA A 75 -19.45 2.70 10.57
C ALA A 75 -19.59 4.13 11.14
N SER A 76 -18.50 4.79 11.57
CA SER A 76 -18.50 6.20 11.94
C SER A 76 -18.29 7.08 10.73
N SER A 77 -18.79 8.32 10.75
CA SER A 77 -18.65 9.25 9.64
C SER A 77 -17.18 9.59 9.36
N LEU A 78 -16.35 9.66 10.39
CA LEU A 78 -14.91 9.90 10.26
C LEU A 78 -14.19 8.68 9.70
N ALA A 79 -14.50 7.46 10.17
CA ALA A 79 -13.88 6.24 9.68
C ALA A 79 -14.21 5.99 8.20
N LEU A 80 -15.45 6.26 7.76
CA LEU A 80 -15.86 6.16 6.35
C LEU A 80 -15.12 7.16 5.46
N LYS A 81 -14.94 8.41 5.89
CA LYS A 81 -14.09 9.39 5.19
C LYS A 81 -12.65 8.89 5.10
N GLY A 82 -12.09 8.38 6.18
CA GLY A 82 -10.75 7.80 6.20
C GLY A 82 -10.60 6.64 5.23
N ALA A 83 -11.56 5.71 5.19
CA ALA A 83 -11.57 4.58 4.27
C ALA A 83 -11.64 5.05 2.80
N SER A 84 -12.46 6.06 2.49
CA SER A 84 -12.60 6.61 1.13
C SER A 84 -11.28 7.24 0.65
N PHE A 85 -10.64 8.07 1.47
CA PHE A 85 -9.31 8.60 1.16
C PHE A 85 -8.26 7.50 1.02
N HIS A 86 -8.38 6.43 1.84
CA HIS A 86 -7.44 5.32 1.80
C HIS A 86 -7.52 4.54 0.48
N ILE A 87 -8.71 4.36 -0.10
CA ILE A 87 -8.88 3.70 -1.39
C ILE A 87 -8.08 4.43 -2.47
N ILE A 88 -8.23 5.76 -2.56
CA ILE A 88 -7.55 6.57 -3.58
C ILE A 88 -6.02 6.50 -3.39
N THR A 89 -5.55 6.76 -2.18
CA THR A 89 -4.12 6.76 -1.86
C THR A 89 -3.49 5.39 -2.10
N HIS A 90 -4.18 4.34 -1.65
CA HIS A 90 -3.72 2.97 -1.83
C HIS A 90 -3.64 2.57 -3.31
N ALA A 91 -4.66 2.91 -4.11
CA ALA A 91 -4.67 2.59 -5.53
C ALA A 91 -3.48 3.23 -6.26
N LEU A 92 -3.28 4.55 -6.09
CA LEU A 92 -2.18 5.29 -6.73
C LEU A 92 -0.82 4.80 -6.24
N GLY A 93 -0.63 4.70 -4.92
CA GLY A 93 0.64 4.28 -4.34
C GLY A 93 1.02 2.86 -4.73
N LYS A 94 0.06 1.91 -4.74
CA LYS A 94 0.34 0.51 -5.11
C LYS A 94 0.63 0.33 -6.59
N ILE A 95 -0.09 1.00 -7.47
CA ILE A 95 0.22 0.96 -8.90
C ILE A 95 1.66 1.41 -9.11
N THR A 96 2.08 2.54 -8.53
CA THR A 96 3.45 3.05 -8.62
C THR A 96 4.47 2.04 -8.10
N LEU A 97 4.27 1.47 -6.90
CA LEU A 97 5.20 0.51 -6.30
C LEU A 97 5.35 -0.77 -7.12
N PHE A 98 4.24 -1.32 -7.64
CA PHE A 98 4.28 -2.52 -8.47
C PHE A 98 4.92 -2.27 -9.83
N PHE A 99 4.72 -1.10 -10.45
CA PHE A 99 5.42 -0.71 -11.69
C PHE A 99 6.92 -0.58 -11.45
N CYS A 100 7.34 0.06 -10.36
CA CYS A 100 8.76 0.17 -9.99
C CYS A 100 9.38 -1.21 -9.74
N ALA A 101 8.71 -2.09 -9.00
CA ALA A 101 9.17 -3.46 -8.78
C ALA A 101 9.24 -4.27 -10.09
N GLY A 102 8.30 -4.06 -11.02
CA GLY A 102 8.32 -4.63 -12.35
C GLY A 102 9.49 -4.10 -13.19
N ALA A 103 9.73 -2.79 -13.17
CA ALA A 103 10.83 -2.15 -13.89
C ALA A 103 12.20 -2.63 -13.36
N ILE A 104 12.38 -2.74 -12.03
CA ILE A 104 13.60 -3.31 -11.43
C ILE A 104 13.80 -4.76 -11.92
N TYR A 105 12.75 -5.57 -11.95
CA TYR A 105 12.85 -6.94 -12.39
C TYR A 105 13.21 -7.06 -13.89
N VAL A 106 12.61 -6.24 -14.75
CA VAL A 106 12.89 -6.29 -16.20
C VAL A 106 14.31 -5.79 -16.51
N THR A 107 14.78 -4.73 -15.82
CA THR A 107 16.11 -4.14 -16.08
C THR A 107 17.26 -4.90 -15.46
N ALA A 108 17.09 -5.40 -14.25
CA ALA A 108 18.17 -5.99 -13.45
C ALA A 108 17.98 -7.48 -13.13
N HIS A 109 16.82 -8.07 -13.47
CA HIS A 109 16.41 -9.43 -13.10
C HIS A 109 16.48 -9.75 -11.60
N ILE A 110 16.39 -8.71 -10.74
CA ILE A 110 16.43 -8.81 -9.30
C ILE A 110 15.00 -8.97 -8.77
N LYS A 111 14.79 -9.99 -7.92
CA LYS A 111 13.51 -10.25 -7.24
C LYS A 111 13.60 -9.97 -5.73
N LYS A 112 14.76 -10.20 -5.14
CA LYS A 112 14.96 -10.12 -3.70
C LYS A 112 15.38 -8.73 -3.25
N VAL A 113 14.84 -8.31 -2.11
CA VAL A 113 15.19 -7.03 -1.49
C VAL A 113 16.67 -7.01 -1.08
N SER A 114 17.19 -8.13 -0.57
CA SER A 114 18.60 -8.29 -0.21
C SER A 114 19.58 -8.07 -1.37
N GLU A 115 19.14 -8.29 -2.61
CA GLU A 115 19.95 -8.13 -3.83
C GLU A 115 19.89 -6.70 -4.42
N LEU A 116 19.07 -5.80 -3.88
CA LEU A 116 18.91 -4.43 -4.36
C LEU A 116 20.09 -3.50 -4.06
N LYS A 117 21.12 -3.99 -3.37
CA LYS A 117 22.30 -3.20 -2.94
C LYS A 117 22.92 -2.42 -4.09
N GLY A 118 23.05 -1.11 -3.95
CA GLY A 118 23.64 -0.21 -4.93
C GLY A 118 22.83 0.05 -6.19
N MET A 119 21.63 -0.54 -6.31
CA MET A 119 20.76 -0.33 -7.48
C MET A 119 20.11 1.06 -7.51
N GLY A 120 19.96 1.71 -6.36
CA GLY A 120 19.44 3.07 -6.26
C GLY A 120 20.27 4.08 -7.05
N PHE A 121 21.59 3.91 -7.09
CA PHE A 121 22.49 4.76 -7.89
C PHE A 121 22.44 4.45 -9.40
N LYS A 122 22.13 3.21 -9.77
CA LYS A 122 22.02 2.79 -11.17
C LYS A 122 20.66 3.11 -11.79
N LEU A 123 19.60 3.12 -11.01
CA LEU A 123 18.21 3.35 -11.42
C LEU A 123 17.55 4.45 -10.58
N PRO A 124 18.11 5.67 -10.52
CA PRO A 124 17.68 6.71 -9.59
C PRO A 124 16.22 7.11 -9.79
N LEU A 125 15.73 7.17 -11.03
CA LEU A 125 14.37 7.58 -11.35
C LEU A 125 13.33 6.55 -10.83
N ILE A 126 13.63 5.25 -10.96
CA ILE A 126 12.75 4.17 -10.49
C ILE A 126 12.69 4.18 -8.97
N PHE A 127 13.84 4.33 -8.30
CA PHE A 127 13.89 4.41 -6.84
C PHE A 127 13.25 5.69 -6.31
N PHE A 128 13.35 6.81 -7.01
CA PHE A 128 12.66 8.05 -6.67
C PHE A 128 11.13 7.86 -6.74
N ALA A 129 10.62 7.29 -7.84
CA ALA A 129 9.20 6.99 -7.99
C ALA A 129 8.71 5.98 -6.92
N TYR A 130 9.52 4.95 -6.63
CA TYR A 130 9.24 3.99 -5.56
C TYR A 130 9.15 4.69 -4.19
N THR A 131 10.07 5.61 -3.91
CA THR A 131 10.07 6.39 -2.66
C THR A 131 8.81 7.24 -2.51
N LEU A 132 8.40 7.94 -3.57
CA LEU A 132 7.16 8.74 -3.55
C LEU A 132 5.93 7.85 -3.29
N GLY A 133 5.83 6.70 -3.97
CA GLY A 133 4.75 5.74 -3.74
C GLY A 133 4.75 5.16 -2.32
N ALA A 134 5.94 4.85 -1.78
CA ALA A 134 6.10 4.36 -0.41
C ALA A 134 5.68 5.41 0.62
N LEU A 135 6.13 6.65 0.50
CA LEU A 135 5.78 7.76 1.40
C LEU A 135 4.28 8.05 1.38
N SER A 136 3.65 7.96 0.21
CA SER A 136 2.20 8.11 0.08
C SER A 136 1.42 7.05 0.86
N ILE A 137 1.83 5.77 0.80
CA ILE A 137 1.18 4.67 1.52
C ILE A 137 1.50 4.72 3.02
N ILE A 138 2.73 5.05 3.39
CA ILE A 138 3.15 5.25 4.79
C ILE A 138 2.29 6.33 5.43
N GLY A 139 1.92 7.36 4.66
CA GLY A 139 1.12 8.47 5.15
C GLY A 139 1.95 9.54 5.84
N VAL A 140 3.08 9.89 5.25
CA VAL A 140 3.88 11.05 5.69
C VAL A 140 3.23 12.33 5.16
N PRO A 141 3.02 13.38 5.98
CA PRO A 141 2.61 14.69 5.46
C PRO A 141 3.66 15.20 4.44
N PRO A 142 3.27 15.76 3.28
CA PRO A 142 1.98 16.28 2.88
C PRO A 142 1.07 15.32 2.09
N PHE A 143 1.37 14.03 2.03
CA PHE A 143 0.60 13.07 1.22
C PHE A 143 -0.79 12.79 1.80
N ILE A 144 -1.76 12.52 0.93
CA ILE A 144 -3.16 12.22 1.30
C ILE A 144 -3.26 10.99 2.23
N GLY A 145 -2.29 10.07 2.19
CA GLY A 145 -2.25 8.90 3.07
C GLY A 145 -2.21 9.22 4.56
N SER A 146 -1.64 10.38 4.96
CA SER A 146 -1.66 10.82 6.36
C SER A 146 -3.06 11.16 6.84
N TRP A 147 -3.84 11.87 6.03
CA TRP A 147 -5.22 12.23 6.33
C TRP A 147 -6.12 11.00 6.43
N SER A 148 -5.94 10.03 5.54
CA SER A 148 -6.67 8.77 5.56
C SER A 148 -6.50 8.04 6.90
N LYS A 149 -5.26 7.87 7.35
CA LYS A 149 -4.96 7.20 8.62
C LYS A 149 -5.42 8.01 9.82
N PHE A 150 -5.27 9.32 9.78
CA PHE A 150 -5.75 10.21 10.82
C PHE A 150 -7.25 10.07 11.03
N TYR A 151 -8.05 10.10 9.96
CA TYR A 151 -9.49 9.92 10.05
C TYR A 151 -9.89 8.52 10.52
N LEU A 152 -9.16 7.47 10.15
CA LEU A 152 -9.41 6.11 10.65
C LEU A 152 -9.16 6.00 12.16
N ILE A 153 -8.06 6.60 12.65
CA ILE A 153 -7.74 6.62 14.08
C ILE A 153 -8.79 7.43 14.85
N MET A 154 -9.16 8.63 14.37
CA MET A 154 -10.19 9.44 15.01
C MET A 154 -11.55 8.73 15.03
N GLY A 155 -11.94 8.07 13.93
CA GLY A 155 -13.17 7.29 13.86
C GLY A 155 -13.18 6.07 14.79
N SER A 156 -12.01 5.45 15.06
CA SER A 156 -11.91 4.36 16.03
C SER A 156 -12.03 4.87 17.48
N ILE A 157 -11.50 6.05 17.78
CA ILE A 157 -11.63 6.71 19.10
C ILE A 157 -13.07 7.15 19.33
N GLU A 158 -13.74 7.75 18.33
CA GLU A 158 -15.15 8.13 18.37
C GLU A 158 -16.07 6.95 18.74
N ARG A 159 -15.69 5.75 18.30
CA ARG A 159 -16.40 4.49 18.60
C ARG A 159 -15.92 3.78 19.87
N GLU A 160 -15.10 4.44 20.68
CA GLU A 160 -14.51 3.89 21.92
C GLU A 160 -13.59 2.67 21.72
N PHE A 161 -13.19 2.36 20.47
CA PHE A 161 -12.26 1.30 20.13
C PHE A 161 -10.80 1.78 20.22
N ILE A 162 -10.34 2.19 21.42
CA ILE A 162 -8.97 2.69 21.65
C ILE A 162 -7.91 1.67 21.24
N VAL A 163 -8.15 0.37 21.50
CA VAL A 163 -7.24 -0.72 21.13
C VAL A 163 -7.03 -0.76 19.60
N VAL A 164 -8.09 -0.51 18.83
CA VAL A 164 -8.01 -0.44 17.35
C VAL A 164 -7.13 0.71 16.91
N ALA A 165 -7.24 1.88 17.53
CA ALA A 165 -6.36 3.03 17.26
C ALA A 165 -4.88 2.69 17.51
N ILE A 166 -4.58 1.98 18.60
CA ILE A 166 -3.22 1.51 18.90
C ILE A 166 -2.72 0.53 17.83
N ILE A 167 -3.54 -0.44 17.43
CA ILE A 167 -3.21 -1.41 16.36
C ILE A 167 -2.92 -0.70 15.04
N LEU A 168 -3.71 0.30 14.66
CA LEU A 168 -3.48 1.12 13.47
C LEU A 168 -2.14 1.86 13.55
N GLY A 169 -1.80 2.42 14.72
CA GLY A 169 -0.51 3.06 14.97
C GLY A 169 0.66 2.09 14.79
N ILE A 170 0.62 0.94 15.45
CA ILE A 170 1.66 -0.10 15.34
C ILE A 170 1.80 -0.58 13.90
N SER A 171 0.70 -0.88 13.23
CA SER A 171 0.74 -1.30 11.82
C SER A 171 1.32 -0.23 10.91
N SER A 172 1.10 1.06 11.19
CA SER A 172 1.72 2.17 10.45
C SER A 172 3.24 2.20 10.63
N LEU A 173 3.75 1.90 11.82
CA LEU A 173 5.20 1.76 12.06
C LEU A 173 5.79 0.56 11.29
N LEU A 174 5.09 -0.59 11.27
CA LEU A 174 5.51 -1.73 10.47
C LEU A 174 5.53 -1.40 8.97
N ASN A 175 4.57 -0.59 8.48
CA ASN A 175 4.54 -0.10 7.11
C ASN A 175 5.79 0.71 6.76
N ILE A 176 6.24 1.58 7.65
CA ILE A 176 7.48 2.35 7.47
C ILE A 176 8.64 1.38 7.27
N TYR A 177 8.78 0.41 8.18
CA TYR A 177 9.90 -0.52 8.15
C TYR A 177 9.99 -1.28 6.82
N TYR A 178 8.93 -1.99 6.41
CA TYR A 178 9.04 -2.86 5.24
C TYR A 178 8.97 -2.12 3.89
N LEU A 179 8.44 -0.88 3.83
CA LEU A 179 8.42 -0.08 2.60
C LEU A 179 9.71 0.72 2.41
N LEU A 180 10.34 1.21 3.49
CA LEU A 180 11.60 1.96 3.39
C LEU A 180 12.82 1.04 3.25
N GLN A 181 12.77 -0.18 3.76
CA GLN A 181 13.91 -1.11 3.72
C GLN A 181 14.47 -1.32 2.30
N PRO A 182 13.68 -1.53 1.22
CA PRO A 182 14.20 -1.64 -0.13
C PRO A 182 14.95 -0.38 -0.61
N ILE A 183 14.47 0.80 -0.18
CA ILE A 183 15.08 2.09 -0.52
C ILE A 183 16.44 2.21 0.16
N VAL A 184 16.49 1.98 1.47
CA VAL A 184 17.72 2.05 2.25
C VAL A 184 18.76 1.08 1.70
N ILE A 185 18.38 -0.18 1.44
CA ILE A 185 19.28 -1.19 0.86
C ILE A 185 19.75 -0.76 -0.53
N GLY A 186 18.86 -0.17 -1.36
CA GLY A 186 19.20 0.32 -2.70
C GLY A 186 20.29 1.37 -2.70
N PHE A 187 20.38 2.21 -1.66
CA PHE A 187 21.37 3.29 -1.54
C PHE A 187 22.54 2.98 -0.61
N THR A 188 22.52 1.89 0.14
CA THR A 188 23.49 1.65 1.24
C THR A 188 24.83 1.05 0.83
N GLN A 189 24.98 0.46 -0.36
CA GLN A 189 26.28 -0.12 -0.77
C GLN A 189 26.42 -0.12 -2.30
N THR A 190 27.64 0.25 -2.76
CA THR A 190 28.01 0.10 -4.18
C THR A 190 28.05 -1.39 -4.52
N SER A 191 27.15 -1.84 -5.39
CA SER A 191 27.15 -3.21 -5.88
C SER A 191 28.42 -3.44 -6.70
N ARG A 192 29.26 -4.41 -6.31
CA ARG A 192 30.36 -4.91 -7.13
C ARG A 192 29.87 -5.78 -8.32
N ARG A 193 28.58 -6.11 -8.38
CA ARG A 193 28.01 -6.82 -9.53
C ARG A 193 27.89 -5.87 -10.71
N GLU A 194 28.60 -6.16 -11.78
CA GLU A 194 28.32 -5.60 -13.11
C GLU A 194 26.97 -6.16 -13.58
N VAL A 195 25.89 -5.50 -13.22
CA VAL A 195 24.57 -5.81 -13.79
C VAL A 195 24.57 -5.20 -15.17
N LYS A 196 24.53 -6.03 -16.24
CA LYS A 196 24.20 -5.58 -17.59
C LYS A 196 22.80 -4.98 -17.57
N LEU A 197 22.74 -3.67 -17.45
CA LEU A 197 21.46 -2.94 -17.54
C LEU A 197 20.95 -3.07 -18.98
N ILE A 198 19.84 -3.77 -19.16
CA ILE A 198 19.14 -3.78 -20.43
C ILE A 198 18.50 -2.38 -20.56
N LYS A 199 18.87 -1.63 -21.63
CA LYS A 199 18.40 -0.26 -21.91
C LYS A 199 16.87 -0.21 -22.23
N ALA A 200 16.04 -0.97 -21.54
CA ALA A 200 14.71 -1.27 -22.03
C ALA A 200 13.49 -0.60 -21.40
N PRO A 201 13.46 0.06 -20.26
CA PRO A 201 12.15 0.58 -19.81
C PRO A 201 11.86 2.04 -20.14
N LEU A 202 12.86 2.83 -20.52
CA LEU A 202 12.57 4.19 -20.99
C LEU A 202 12.03 4.21 -22.42
N THR A 203 12.38 3.23 -23.26
CA THR A 203 11.84 3.12 -24.62
C THR A 203 10.35 2.80 -24.65
N VAL A 204 9.79 2.11 -23.66
CA VAL A 204 8.34 1.90 -23.58
C VAL A 204 7.60 3.21 -23.24
N PHE A 205 8.18 4.06 -22.40
CA PHE A 205 7.64 5.40 -22.11
C PHE A 205 7.84 6.38 -23.27
N TYR A 206 8.98 6.30 -23.98
CA TYR A 206 9.25 7.10 -25.18
C TYR A 206 8.47 6.61 -26.40
N SER A 207 8.26 5.31 -26.56
CA SER A 207 7.44 4.74 -27.63
C SER A 207 5.95 5.10 -27.51
N LEU A 208 5.46 5.34 -26.31
CA LEU A 208 4.09 5.85 -26.09
C LEU A 208 3.98 7.36 -26.37
N ASN A 209 5.07 8.13 -26.25
CA ASN A 209 5.10 9.57 -26.52
C ASN A 209 5.76 9.96 -27.87
N GLY A 210 6.44 9.05 -28.53
CA GLY A 210 7.28 9.34 -29.72
C GLY A 210 6.61 9.11 -31.07
N ASN A 211 5.38 8.64 -31.13
CA ASN A 211 4.70 8.36 -32.41
C ASN A 211 3.71 9.46 -32.83
N PHE A 212 3.91 10.70 -32.41
CA PHE A 212 3.07 11.83 -32.85
C PHE A 212 3.79 12.91 -33.67
N SER A 213 5.02 12.66 -34.14
CA SER A 213 5.76 13.67 -34.92
C SER A 213 6.25 13.23 -36.30
N ASP A 214 5.87 12.01 -36.77
CA ASP A 214 6.16 11.59 -38.13
C ASP A 214 4.93 10.92 -38.76
N ALA A 215 3.87 11.73 -38.97
CA ALA A 215 2.81 11.45 -39.94
C ALA A 215 2.31 12.76 -40.53
#